data_ac57fec9a19393e9d3711c02ab3db9e9
#
_entry.id   ac57fec9a19393e9d3711c02ab3db9e9
#
_cell.length_a   1.000
_cell.length_b   1.000
_cell.length_c   1.000
_cell.angle_alpha   90.00
_cell.angle_beta   90.00
_cell.angle_gamma   90.00
#
_symmetry.space_group_name_H-M   'P 1'
#
loop_
_entity.id
_entity.type
_entity.pdbx_description
1 polymer ?
#
loop_
_entity_poly.entity_id
_entity_poly.type
_entity_poly.pdbx_seq_one_letter_code
_entity_poly.pdbx_strand_id
1 'polypeptide(L)'
;MLYRDNGRKLVLALKHGDRHDVVRPAALWLARAAQPLLTRNMLIAPIPLHWLRMLKRRFNQSALLAKALAIEVKQEQCPDLLIRTVRTRSLDGLRRDERFETLDGAISVHPKRRHKLVGRDVLLLDDVMTSGATLSAATQACLSAGAKNVCILTLARVAKDT
;
A
#
# COMPACT_ATOMS: atom_id res chain seq x y z
N MET A 1 -11.55 7.32 0.61
CA MET A 1 -12.50 7.86 1.64
C MET A 1 -11.75 8.46 2.82
N LEU A 2 -12.43 9.20 3.72
CA LEU A 2 -11.83 9.65 4.98
C LEU A 2 -11.81 8.51 6.00
N TYR A 3 -10.73 8.43 6.81
CA TYR A 3 -10.57 7.44 7.89
C TYR A 3 -11.29 7.92 9.17
N ARG A 4 -12.61 8.06 9.10
CA ARG A 4 -13.51 8.36 10.23
C ARG A 4 -14.85 7.66 10.00
N ASP A 5 -15.65 7.52 11.01
CA ASP A 5 -16.99 6.91 10.97
C ASP A 5 -17.01 5.57 10.23
N ASN A 6 -17.79 5.47 9.18
CA ASN A 6 -17.92 4.25 8.36
C ASN A 6 -16.63 3.84 7.65
N GLY A 7 -15.79 4.80 7.24
CA GLY A 7 -14.48 4.51 6.66
C GLY A 7 -13.54 3.82 7.65
N ARG A 8 -13.55 4.26 8.92
CA ARG A 8 -12.79 3.61 10.00
C ARG A 8 -13.34 2.21 10.29
N LYS A 9 -14.66 2.04 10.39
CA LYS A 9 -15.29 0.72 10.59
C LYS A 9 -14.92 -0.27 9.51
N LEU A 10 -14.95 0.14 8.23
CA LEU A 10 -14.57 -0.70 7.10
C LEU A 10 -13.10 -1.15 7.17
N VAL A 11 -12.18 -0.23 7.42
CA VAL A 11 -10.75 -0.56 7.55
C VAL A 11 -10.50 -1.47 8.76
N LEU A 12 -11.19 -1.25 9.88
CA LEU A 12 -11.08 -2.13 11.04
C LEU A 12 -11.65 -3.52 10.76
N ALA A 13 -12.75 -3.64 10.02
CA ALA A 13 -13.29 -4.92 9.58
C ALA A 13 -12.27 -5.69 8.71
N LEU A 14 -11.57 -5.01 7.80
CA LEU A 14 -10.47 -5.59 7.03
C LEU A 14 -9.28 -6.02 7.91
N LYS A 15 -9.03 -5.33 9.03
CA LYS A 15 -7.86 -5.57 9.91
C LYS A 15 -8.06 -6.66 10.95
N HIS A 16 -9.28 -6.85 11.42
CA HIS A 16 -9.57 -7.64 12.62
C HIS A 16 -10.55 -8.79 12.40
N GLY A 17 -11.06 -8.95 11.21
CA GLY A 17 -12.02 -10.00 10.94
C GLY A 17 -11.65 -10.81 9.72
N ASP A 18 -12.14 -12.04 9.69
CA ASP A 18 -12.21 -12.86 8.50
C ASP A 18 -13.26 -12.30 7.50
N ARG A 19 -13.44 -10.95 7.53
CA ARG A 19 -14.40 -10.21 6.72
C ARG A 19 -13.87 -10.01 5.30
N HIS A 20 -13.57 -11.14 4.63
CA HIS A 20 -13.17 -11.14 3.22
C HIS A 20 -14.30 -10.67 2.30
N ASP A 21 -15.55 -10.68 2.78
CA ASP A 21 -16.72 -10.17 2.09
C ASP A 21 -16.63 -8.68 1.73
N VAL A 22 -15.90 -7.88 2.54
CA VAL A 22 -15.71 -6.44 2.27
C VAL A 22 -14.60 -6.14 1.27
N VAL A 23 -13.74 -7.11 0.94
CA VAL A 23 -12.60 -6.91 0.01
C VAL A 23 -13.10 -6.58 -1.40
N ARG A 24 -14.09 -7.32 -1.91
CA ARG A 24 -14.62 -7.11 -3.25
C ARG A 24 -15.32 -5.75 -3.43
N PRO A 25 -16.25 -5.33 -2.56
CA PRO A 25 -16.79 -3.97 -2.61
C PRO A 25 -15.71 -2.87 -2.54
N ALA A 26 -14.71 -3.02 -1.64
CA ALA A 26 -13.60 -2.09 -1.53
C ALA A 26 -12.77 -2.02 -2.82
N ALA A 27 -12.52 -3.17 -3.46
CA ALA A 27 -11.79 -3.24 -4.73
C ALA A 27 -12.54 -2.53 -5.86
N LEU A 28 -13.87 -2.61 -5.93
CA LEU A 28 -14.67 -1.88 -6.91
C LEU A 28 -14.57 -0.36 -6.72
N TRP A 29 -14.58 0.13 -5.49
CA TRP A 29 -14.35 1.56 -5.21
C TRP A 29 -12.94 1.99 -5.58
N LEU A 30 -11.94 1.17 -5.25
CA LEU A 30 -10.54 1.42 -5.63
C LEU A 30 -10.38 1.40 -7.15
N ALA A 31 -11.03 0.48 -7.86
CA ALA A 31 -11.00 0.40 -9.33
C ALA A 31 -11.55 1.67 -9.99
N ARG A 32 -12.67 2.20 -9.48
CA ARG A 32 -13.22 3.48 -9.96
C ARG A 32 -12.25 4.64 -9.71
N ALA A 33 -11.66 4.70 -8.52
CA ALA A 33 -10.70 5.75 -8.16
C ALA A 33 -9.38 5.62 -8.92
N ALA A 34 -9.01 4.42 -9.33
CA ALA A 34 -7.79 4.14 -10.09
C ALA A 34 -7.88 4.55 -11.56
N GLN A 35 -9.09 4.66 -12.15
CA GLN A 35 -9.27 4.89 -13.59
C GLN A 35 -8.36 6.00 -14.17
N PRO A 36 -8.27 7.20 -13.57
CA PRO A 36 -7.42 8.27 -14.10
C PRO A 36 -5.91 8.01 -13.92
N LEU A 37 -5.53 7.00 -13.12
CA LEU A 37 -4.13 6.66 -12.84
C LEU A 37 -3.64 5.50 -13.69
N LEU A 38 -4.57 4.70 -14.24
CA LEU A 38 -4.22 3.47 -14.95
C LEU A 38 -3.52 3.77 -16.26
N THR A 39 -2.38 3.12 -16.47
CA THR A 39 -1.67 3.09 -17.74
C THR A 39 -1.60 1.68 -18.29
N ARG A 40 -1.29 1.56 -19.58
CA ARG A 40 -1.10 0.26 -20.19
C ARG A 40 0.08 -0.46 -19.52
N ASN A 41 -0.16 -1.68 -19.07
CA ASN A 41 0.88 -2.52 -18.45
C ASN A 41 1.43 -1.98 -17.09
N MET A 42 0.58 -1.33 -16.29
CA MET A 42 0.90 -0.89 -14.94
C MET A 42 1.10 -2.09 -14.01
N LEU A 43 2.07 -1.99 -13.10
CA LEU A 43 2.31 -3.00 -12.07
C LEU A 43 1.67 -2.57 -10.75
N ILE A 44 0.77 -3.39 -10.20
CA ILE A 44 0.14 -3.12 -8.91
C ILE A 44 0.92 -3.81 -7.79
N ALA A 45 1.32 -3.05 -6.78
CA ALA A 45 2.07 -3.58 -5.65
C ALA A 45 1.50 -3.08 -4.31
N PRO A 46 1.28 -3.97 -3.34
CA PRO A 46 0.87 -3.57 -2.00
C PRO A 46 2.04 -3.01 -1.20
N ILE A 47 1.74 -2.13 -0.25
CA ILE A 47 2.69 -1.74 0.78
C ILE A 47 2.97 -2.93 1.69
N PRO A 48 4.25 -3.25 1.99
CA PRO A 48 4.61 -4.38 2.83
C PRO A 48 4.26 -4.11 4.30
N LEU A 49 3.61 -5.07 4.94
CA LEU A 49 3.42 -5.04 6.39
C LEU A 49 4.75 -5.30 7.10
N HIS A 50 4.90 -4.68 8.27
CA HIS A 50 5.97 -5.09 9.19
C HIS A 50 5.74 -6.55 9.61
N TRP A 51 6.80 -7.38 9.62
CA TRP A 51 6.69 -8.83 9.86
C TRP A 51 6.02 -9.19 11.20
N LEU A 52 6.20 -8.41 12.27
CA LEU A 52 5.50 -8.59 13.55
C LEU A 52 3.97 -8.38 13.42
N ARG A 53 3.54 -7.46 12.55
CA ARG A 53 2.12 -7.28 12.26
C ARG A 53 1.58 -8.40 11.38
N MET A 54 2.43 -8.96 10.52
CA MET A 54 2.09 -10.14 9.72
C MET A 54 1.85 -11.38 10.59
N LEU A 55 2.68 -11.62 11.60
CA LEU A 55 2.49 -12.71 12.57
C LEU A 55 1.20 -12.54 13.38
N LYS A 56 0.86 -11.30 13.79
CA LYS A 56 -0.39 -11.00 14.51
C LYS A 56 -1.65 -11.09 13.65
N ARG A 57 -1.57 -10.71 12.37
CA ARG A 57 -2.73 -10.54 11.48
C ARG A 57 -2.94 -11.68 10.49
N ARG A 58 -2.00 -12.62 10.39
CA ARG A 58 -2.00 -13.76 9.45
C ARG A 58 -2.01 -13.39 7.96
N PHE A 59 -2.33 -12.13 7.59
CA PHE A 59 -2.38 -11.67 6.21
C PHE A 59 -2.13 -10.16 6.08
N ASN A 60 -1.75 -9.73 4.87
CA ASN A 60 -1.57 -8.32 4.53
C ASN A 60 -2.83 -7.80 3.84
N GLN A 61 -3.56 -6.88 4.47
CA GLN A 61 -4.79 -6.29 3.95
C GLN A 61 -4.55 -5.56 2.62
N SER A 62 -3.44 -4.82 2.52
CA SER A 62 -3.06 -4.11 1.29
C SER A 62 -2.80 -5.10 0.16
N ALA A 63 -2.27 -6.30 0.45
CA ALA A 63 -2.06 -7.34 -0.56
C ALA A 63 -3.38 -7.97 -1.04
N LEU A 64 -4.35 -8.17 -0.15
CA LEU A 64 -5.69 -8.64 -0.53
C LEU A 64 -6.41 -7.62 -1.41
N LEU A 65 -6.38 -6.35 -1.03
CA LEU A 65 -6.97 -5.26 -1.81
C LEU A 65 -6.27 -5.12 -3.17
N ALA A 66 -4.93 -5.20 -3.21
CA ALA A 66 -4.16 -5.12 -4.45
C ALA A 66 -4.48 -6.28 -5.41
N LYS A 67 -4.65 -7.49 -4.87
CA LYS A 67 -5.06 -8.66 -5.67
C LYS A 67 -6.45 -8.47 -6.27
N ALA A 68 -7.42 -8.06 -5.46
CA ALA A 68 -8.78 -7.83 -5.93
C ALA A 68 -8.84 -6.67 -6.94
N LEU A 69 -8.13 -5.57 -6.69
CA LEU A 69 -8.02 -4.46 -7.63
C LEU A 69 -7.41 -4.90 -8.96
N ALA A 70 -6.31 -5.65 -8.93
CA ALA A 70 -5.61 -6.10 -10.14
C ALA A 70 -6.52 -6.94 -11.04
N ILE A 71 -7.36 -7.78 -10.46
CA ILE A 71 -8.38 -8.56 -11.19
C ILE A 71 -9.41 -7.63 -11.85
N GLU A 72 -9.96 -6.66 -11.09
CA GLU A 72 -11.00 -5.74 -11.58
C GLU A 72 -10.48 -4.84 -12.72
N VAL A 73 -9.23 -4.39 -12.66
CA VAL A 73 -8.64 -3.50 -13.67
C VAL A 73 -7.78 -4.22 -14.70
N LYS A 74 -7.70 -5.55 -14.65
CA LYS A 74 -6.96 -6.43 -15.58
C LYS A 74 -5.48 -6.03 -15.71
N GLN A 75 -4.83 -5.76 -14.57
CA GLN A 75 -3.42 -5.44 -14.48
C GLN A 75 -2.64 -6.52 -13.72
N GLU A 76 -1.32 -6.58 -13.92
CA GLU A 76 -0.44 -7.47 -13.17
C GLU A 76 -0.29 -7.02 -11.71
N GLN A 77 -0.34 -7.97 -10.77
CA GLN A 77 0.02 -7.74 -9.37
C GLN A 77 1.37 -8.39 -9.05
N CYS A 78 2.21 -7.68 -8.28
CA CYS A 78 3.40 -8.24 -7.66
C CYS A 78 3.32 -8.06 -6.12
N PRO A 79 2.83 -9.06 -5.37
CA PRO A 79 2.54 -8.93 -3.93
C PRO A 79 3.81 -8.80 -3.08
N ASP A 80 4.94 -9.27 -3.57
CA ASP A 80 6.25 -9.25 -2.93
C ASP A 80 7.26 -8.34 -3.64
N LEU A 81 6.75 -7.31 -4.36
CA LEU A 81 7.61 -6.31 -5.01
C LEU A 81 8.46 -5.55 -4.00
N LEU A 82 7.85 -5.20 -2.89
CA LEU A 82 8.47 -4.43 -1.81
C LEU A 82 8.67 -5.30 -0.57
N ILE A 83 9.82 -5.09 0.08
CA ILE A 83 10.16 -5.72 1.35
C ILE A 83 10.55 -4.67 2.38
N ARG A 84 10.29 -4.94 3.66
CA ARG A 84 10.87 -4.17 4.77
C ARG A 84 12.19 -4.78 5.17
N THR A 85 13.24 -3.99 5.05
CA THR A 85 14.63 -4.41 5.31
C THR A 85 15.06 -4.16 6.75
N VAL A 86 14.42 -3.20 7.43
CA VAL A 86 14.81 -2.78 8.78
C VAL A 86 13.68 -2.99 9.78
N ARG A 87 14.05 -3.42 11.01
CA ARG A 87 13.18 -3.41 12.18
C ARG A 87 12.92 -1.96 12.61
N THR A 88 11.92 -1.34 12.04
CA THR A 88 11.48 -0.04 12.53
C THR A 88 10.66 -0.21 13.80
N ARG A 89 10.87 0.68 14.81
CA ARG A 89 9.98 0.78 15.97
C ARG A 89 8.54 1.04 15.51
N SER A 90 7.56 0.75 16.38
CA SER A 90 6.18 1.14 16.07
C SER A 90 6.13 2.62 15.74
N LEU A 91 5.46 2.96 14.65
CA LEU A 91 5.24 4.37 14.28
C LEU A 91 4.13 5.00 15.13
N ASP A 92 3.48 4.22 16.01
CA ASP A 92 2.42 4.70 16.87
C ASP A 92 3.01 5.67 17.90
N GLY A 93 2.43 6.86 18.02
CA GLY A 93 2.90 7.91 18.94
C GLY A 93 4.01 8.81 18.40
N LEU A 94 4.68 8.49 17.30
CA LEU A 94 5.71 9.35 16.71
C LEU A 94 5.11 10.55 15.98
N ARG A 95 5.79 11.70 16.05
CA ARG A 95 5.48 12.89 15.25
C ARG A 95 5.72 12.61 13.77
N ARG A 96 5.23 13.49 12.91
CA ARG A 96 5.28 13.29 11.45
C ARG A 96 6.74 13.15 10.97
N ASP A 97 7.60 14.04 11.38
CA ASP A 97 9.01 14.10 10.94
C ASP A 97 9.78 12.85 11.40
N GLU A 98 9.59 12.44 12.65
CA GLU A 98 10.16 11.22 13.21
C GLU A 98 9.73 9.95 12.43
N ARG A 99 8.51 9.94 11.88
CA ARG A 99 8.02 8.83 11.04
C ARG A 99 8.75 8.77 9.70
N PHE A 100 9.08 9.91 9.10
CA PHE A 100 9.84 9.96 7.85
C PHE A 100 11.27 9.48 8.08
N GLU A 101 11.96 9.98 9.11
CA GLU A 101 13.31 9.55 9.48
C GLU A 101 13.38 8.06 9.81
N THR A 102 12.40 7.54 10.59
CA THR A 102 12.35 6.12 10.95
C THR A 102 12.16 5.19 9.75
N LEU A 103 11.57 5.69 8.67
CA LEU A 103 11.28 4.90 7.47
C LEU A 103 12.26 5.11 6.34
N ASP A 104 13.22 6.01 6.49
CA ASP A 104 14.28 6.18 5.50
C ASP A 104 15.07 4.88 5.34
N GLY A 105 15.16 4.38 4.12
CA GLY A 105 15.79 3.09 3.81
C GLY A 105 15.11 1.83 4.38
N ALA A 106 13.97 1.98 5.10
CA ALA A 106 13.28 0.82 5.72
C ALA A 106 12.49 -0.04 4.73
N ILE A 107 12.24 0.47 3.54
CA ILE A 107 11.55 -0.24 2.45
C ILE A 107 12.46 -0.28 1.24
N SER A 108 12.57 -1.45 0.63
CA SER A 108 13.32 -1.64 -0.60
C SER A 108 12.55 -2.52 -1.59
N VAL A 109 12.92 -2.45 -2.86
CA VAL A 109 12.42 -3.39 -3.87
C VAL A 109 13.10 -4.74 -3.68
N HIS A 110 12.31 -5.81 -3.68
CA HIS A 110 12.84 -7.18 -3.58
C HIS A 110 13.78 -7.47 -4.75
N PRO A 111 15.05 -7.87 -4.53
CA PRO A 111 16.04 -8.03 -5.60
C PRO A 111 15.57 -8.94 -6.75
N LYS A 112 14.89 -10.05 -6.40
CA LYS A 112 14.35 -11.00 -7.40
C LYS A 112 13.15 -10.45 -8.18
N ARG A 113 12.58 -9.31 -7.78
CA ARG A 113 11.38 -8.70 -8.43
C ARG A 113 11.71 -7.41 -9.18
N ARG A 114 12.92 -6.89 -9.03
CA ARG A 114 13.34 -5.63 -9.66
C ARG A 114 13.05 -5.61 -11.17
N HIS A 115 13.31 -6.70 -11.87
CA HIS A 115 13.07 -6.80 -13.31
C HIS A 115 11.62 -6.56 -13.72
N LYS A 116 10.64 -6.75 -12.80
CA LYS A 116 9.21 -6.55 -13.08
C LYS A 116 8.80 -5.09 -13.12
N LEU A 117 9.55 -4.20 -12.46
CA LEU A 117 9.18 -2.78 -12.36
C LEU A 117 10.00 -1.87 -13.26
N VAL A 118 11.18 -2.30 -13.71
CA VAL A 118 12.08 -1.45 -14.51
C VAL A 118 11.36 -0.94 -15.77
N GLY A 119 11.32 0.38 -15.94
CA GLY A 119 10.67 1.05 -17.07
C GLY A 119 9.14 1.01 -17.05
N ARG A 120 8.50 0.47 -16.01
CA ARG A 120 7.04 0.39 -15.89
C ARG A 120 6.50 1.44 -14.93
N ASP A 121 5.24 1.77 -15.12
CA ASP A 121 4.45 2.51 -14.14
C ASP A 121 4.02 1.57 -13.02
N VAL A 122 4.11 2.02 -11.76
CA VAL A 122 3.78 1.25 -10.57
C VAL A 122 2.63 1.93 -9.82
N LEU A 123 1.61 1.17 -9.44
CA LEU A 123 0.55 1.61 -8.54
C LEU A 123 0.77 0.97 -7.16
N LEU A 124 1.18 1.78 -6.19
CA LEU A 124 1.29 1.37 -4.79
C LEU A 124 -0.06 1.45 -4.11
N LEU A 125 -0.44 0.37 -3.43
CA LEU A 125 -1.71 0.27 -2.73
C LEU A 125 -1.52 0.06 -1.24
N ASP A 126 -2.23 0.88 -0.43
CA ASP A 126 -2.30 0.72 1.02
C ASP A 126 -3.74 0.79 1.53
N ASP A 127 -4.00 0.29 2.74
CA ASP A 127 -5.33 0.37 3.36
C ASP A 127 -5.61 1.77 3.91
N VAL A 128 -4.65 2.38 4.62
CA VAL A 128 -4.82 3.72 5.24
C VAL A 128 -3.57 4.56 5.12
N MET A 129 -3.71 5.75 4.55
CA MET A 129 -2.68 6.77 4.62
C MET A 129 -2.88 7.65 5.86
N THR A 130 -1.88 7.67 6.73
CA THR A 130 -1.78 8.61 7.88
C THR A 130 -0.88 9.79 7.55
N SER A 131 0.39 9.75 7.93
CA SER A 131 1.38 10.79 7.58
C SER A 131 1.86 10.72 6.13
N GLY A 132 1.71 9.57 5.47
CA GLY A 132 2.25 9.29 4.14
C GLY A 132 3.71 8.82 4.14
N ALA A 133 4.39 8.76 5.28
CA ALA A 133 5.81 8.41 5.35
C ALA A 133 6.13 7.03 4.74
N THR A 134 5.30 6.01 5.03
CA THR A 134 5.46 4.67 4.44
C THR A 134 5.33 4.69 2.91
N LEU A 135 4.35 5.43 2.40
CA LEU A 135 4.11 5.55 0.96
C LEU A 135 5.24 6.33 0.29
N SER A 136 5.77 7.37 0.95
CA SER A 136 6.93 8.11 0.46
C SER A 136 8.17 7.23 0.34
N ALA A 137 8.52 6.48 1.40
CA ALA A 137 9.64 5.54 1.38
C ALA A 137 9.49 4.47 0.30
N ALA A 138 8.29 3.91 0.13
CA ALA A 138 7.99 2.92 -0.91
C ALA A 138 8.11 3.52 -2.33
N THR A 139 7.63 4.74 -2.53
CA THR A 139 7.75 5.47 -3.80
C THR A 139 9.22 5.68 -4.16
N GLN A 140 10.01 6.18 -3.22
CA GLN A 140 11.45 6.39 -3.43
C GLN A 140 12.16 5.08 -3.77
N ALA A 141 11.86 3.99 -3.06
CA ALA A 141 12.41 2.68 -3.35
C ALA A 141 12.10 2.20 -4.77
N CYS A 142 10.86 2.38 -5.25
CA CYS A 142 10.47 2.01 -6.61
C CYS A 142 11.18 2.86 -7.67
N LEU A 143 11.23 4.18 -7.49
CA LEU A 143 11.90 5.09 -8.43
C LEU A 143 13.40 4.80 -8.51
N SER A 144 14.07 4.63 -7.36
CA SER A 144 15.50 4.26 -7.30
C SER A 144 15.80 2.90 -7.91
N ALA A 145 14.83 1.99 -7.94
CA ALA A 145 14.96 0.68 -8.56
C ALA A 145 14.69 0.69 -10.09
N GLY A 146 14.22 1.82 -10.65
CA GLY A 146 14.03 2.01 -12.09
C GLY A 146 12.56 2.00 -12.56
N ALA A 147 11.59 2.20 -11.67
CA ALA A 147 10.22 2.46 -12.07
C ALA A 147 10.15 3.75 -12.90
N LYS A 148 9.30 3.76 -13.94
CA LYS A 148 9.09 4.95 -14.79
C LYS A 148 8.31 6.03 -14.04
N ASN A 149 7.18 5.67 -13.46
CA ASN A 149 6.35 6.51 -12.61
C ASN A 149 5.81 5.68 -11.46
N VAL A 150 5.45 6.35 -10.36
CA VAL A 150 4.81 5.72 -9.21
C VAL A 150 3.56 6.51 -8.84
N CYS A 151 2.41 5.86 -8.87
CA CYS A 151 1.15 6.36 -8.38
C CYS A 151 0.81 5.70 -7.04
N ILE A 152 0.02 6.38 -6.22
CA ILE A 152 -0.41 5.90 -4.90
C ILE A 152 -1.93 5.85 -4.85
N LEU A 153 -2.47 4.75 -4.35
CA LEU A 153 -3.89 4.59 -4.08
C LEU A 153 -4.09 4.05 -2.68
N THR A 154 -5.00 4.64 -1.91
CA THR A 154 -5.35 4.17 -0.57
C THR A 154 -6.85 4.07 -0.40
N LEU A 155 -7.31 3.07 0.36
CA LEU A 155 -8.73 2.91 0.64
C LEU A 155 -9.25 4.07 1.51
N ALA A 156 -8.46 4.46 2.51
CA ALA A 156 -8.79 5.58 3.38
C ALA A 156 -7.58 6.48 3.68
N ARG A 157 -7.84 7.75 4.02
CA ARG A 157 -6.83 8.68 4.54
C ARG A 157 -7.32 9.36 5.81
N VAL A 158 -6.41 9.60 6.74
CA VAL A 158 -6.68 10.45 7.91
C VAL A 158 -6.73 11.91 7.42
N ALA A 159 -7.83 12.60 7.72
CA ALA A 159 -7.91 14.04 7.47
C ALA A 159 -6.89 14.74 8.39
N LYS A 160 -6.22 15.78 7.88
CA LYS A 160 -5.61 16.76 8.76
C LYS A 160 -6.77 17.64 9.25
N ASP A 161 -6.94 17.74 10.56
CA ASP A 161 -7.72 18.84 11.10
C ASP A 161 -6.92 20.11 10.78
N THR A 162 -7.53 20.94 9.96
CA THR A 162 -7.05 22.29 9.62
C THR A 162 -7.33 23.19 10.80
#